data_d67e13f461578dddc231a66121855036
#
_entry.id   d67e13f461578dddc231a66121855036
#
_cell.length_a   1.000
_cell.length_b   1.000
_cell.length_c   1.000
_cell.angle_alpha   90.00
_cell.angle_beta   90.00
_cell.angle_gamma   90.00
#
_symmetry.space_group_name_H-M   'P 1'
#
loop_
_entity.id
_entity.type
_entity.pdbx_description
1 polymer ?
#
loop_
_entity_poly.entity_id
_entity_poly.type
_entity_poly.pdbx_seq_one_letter_code
_entity_poly.pdbx_strand_id
1 'polypeptide(L)'
;MNYQYKVIVCNRTVYKEFEIPADMESVRLGTTSLCEFRLNPEFFFEDIEIEFTEENNQWNIDCSDSIYFRKGDMRRLYSTGTGHGDIISVCYSNTGNEAFELRFLIEDRKSVV
;
A
#
# COMPACT_ATOMS: atom_id res chain seq x y z
N MET A 1 -19.75 0.10 12.58
CA MET A 1 -19.69 0.48 11.16
C MET A 1 -18.60 -0.32 10.48
N ASN A 2 -18.96 -1.01 9.42
CA ASN A 2 -18.00 -1.83 8.70
C ASN A 2 -17.50 -1.07 7.49
N TYR A 3 -16.23 -0.70 7.52
CA TYR A 3 -15.55 -0.12 6.38
C TYR A 3 -14.82 -1.21 5.62
N GLN A 4 -14.86 -1.11 4.32
CA GLN A 4 -14.06 -1.96 3.46
C GLN A 4 -12.88 -1.14 2.94
N TYR A 5 -11.68 -1.64 3.19
CA TYR A 5 -10.46 -1.01 2.73
C TYR A 5 -9.93 -1.77 1.52
N LYS A 6 -9.74 -1.04 0.44
CA LYS A 6 -9.11 -1.58 -0.77
C LYS A 6 -7.83 -0.84 -1.06
N VAL A 7 -6.83 -1.59 -1.46
CA VAL A 7 -5.54 -1.06 -1.89
C VAL A 7 -5.33 -1.48 -3.34
N ILE A 8 -5.07 -0.51 -4.19
CA ILE A 8 -4.80 -0.76 -5.61
C ILE A 8 -3.32 -0.50 -5.85
N VAL A 9 -2.65 -1.50 -6.39
CA VAL A 9 -1.25 -1.41 -6.82
C VAL A 9 -1.25 -1.30 -8.33
N CYS A 10 -0.74 -0.20 -8.86
CA CYS A 10 -0.72 -0.03 -10.32
C CYS A 10 0.53 0.66 -10.82
N ASN A 11 0.99 0.18 -11.96
CA ASN A 11 1.99 0.83 -12.80
C ASN A 11 1.66 0.50 -14.26
N ARG A 12 2.59 0.71 -15.19
CA ARG A 12 2.33 0.44 -16.61
C ARG A 12 2.09 -1.03 -16.93
N THR A 13 2.59 -1.93 -16.08
CA THR A 13 2.60 -3.38 -16.32
C THR A 13 1.69 -4.13 -15.38
N VAL A 14 1.55 -3.65 -14.14
CA VAL A 14 0.86 -4.35 -13.06
C VAL A 14 -0.36 -3.56 -12.63
N TYR A 15 -1.46 -4.27 -12.45
CA TYR A 15 -2.66 -3.73 -11.81
C TYR A 15 -3.21 -4.82 -10.91
N LYS A 16 -3.25 -4.55 -9.60
CA LYS A 16 -3.82 -5.48 -8.63
C LYS A 16 -4.63 -4.74 -7.60
N GLU A 17 -5.77 -5.31 -7.25
CA GLU A 17 -6.60 -4.83 -6.16
C GLU A 17 -6.50 -5.82 -5.01
N PHE A 18 -6.26 -5.30 -3.81
CA PHE A 18 -6.28 -6.08 -2.59
C PHE A 18 -7.33 -5.53 -1.66
N GLU A 19 -8.11 -6.41 -1.07
CA GLU A 19 -9.09 -6.05 -0.07
C GLU A 19 -8.53 -6.44 1.30
N ILE A 20 -8.44 -5.48 2.21
CA ILE A 20 -7.95 -5.76 3.56
C ILE A 20 -9.11 -6.33 4.37
N PRO A 21 -8.98 -7.56 4.90
CA PRO A 21 -10.02 -8.16 5.74
C PRO A 21 -10.29 -7.33 6.99
N ALA A 22 -11.55 -7.20 7.34
CA ALA A 22 -12.00 -6.35 8.44
C ALA A 22 -11.46 -6.77 9.81
N ASP A 23 -11.08 -8.04 9.96
CA ASP A 23 -10.55 -8.59 11.20
C ASP A 23 -9.03 -8.53 11.31
N MET A 24 -8.35 -8.02 10.28
CA MET A 24 -6.90 -7.90 10.31
C MET A 24 -6.47 -6.54 10.85
N GLU A 25 -5.49 -6.56 11.75
CA GLU A 25 -4.90 -5.35 12.32
C GLU A 25 -3.58 -4.98 11.64
N SER A 26 -2.98 -5.94 10.94
CA SER A 26 -1.71 -5.77 10.27
C SER A 26 -1.65 -6.67 9.04
N VAL A 27 -1.11 -6.15 7.96
CA VAL A 27 -0.93 -6.91 6.72
C VAL A 27 0.29 -6.37 5.99
N ARG A 28 0.98 -7.25 5.25
CA ARG A 28 2.15 -6.86 4.46
C ARG A 28 1.86 -7.01 2.98
N LEU A 29 2.31 -6.03 2.22
CA LEU A 29 2.21 -6.00 0.76
C LEU A 29 3.62 -5.90 0.18
N GLY A 30 3.93 -6.78 -0.76
CA GLY A 30 5.23 -6.72 -1.41
C GLY A 30 5.63 -7.99 -2.10
N THR A 31 6.92 -8.11 -2.38
CA THR A 31 7.48 -9.19 -3.19
C THR A 31 8.01 -10.37 -2.37
N THR A 32 8.19 -10.19 -1.06
CA THR A 32 8.76 -11.24 -0.21
C THR A 32 7.73 -12.28 0.17
N SER A 33 8.21 -13.46 0.60
CA SER A 33 7.34 -14.56 1.00
C SER A 33 6.56 -14.28 2.28
N LEU A 34 6.91 -13.23 3.01
CA LEU A 34 6.22 -12.82 4.24
C LEU A 34 4.97 -11.99 3.97
N CYS A 35 4.74 -11.59 2.72
CA CYS A 35 3.64 -10.70 2.39
C CYS A 35 2.35 -11.47 2.12
N GLU A 36 1.26 -11.11 2.80
CA GLU A 36 -0.08 -11.62 2.53
C GLU A 36 -0.57 -11.13 1.17
N PHE A 37 -0.29 -9.87 0.86
CA PHE A 37 -0.58 -9.30 -0.46
C PHE A 37 0.68 -9.35 -1.29
N ARG A 38 0.82 -10.42 -2.04
CA ARG A 38 2.07 -10.70 -2.73
C ARG A 38 2.09 -10.18 -4.16
N LEU A 39 3.17 -9.46 -4.47
CA LEU A 39 3.48 -9.02 -5.83
C LEU A 39 4.54 -9.94 -6.42
N ASN A 40 4.49 -10.12 -7.74
CA ASN A 40 5.48 -10.96 -8.42
C ASN A 40 6.83 -10.23 -8.46
N PRO A 41 7.87 -10.80 -7.82
CA PRO A 41 9.18 -10.13 -7.74
C PRO A 41 9.84 -9.91 -9.10
N GLU A 42 9.45 -10.64 -10.13
CA GLU A 42 10.02 -10.51 -11.47
C GLU A 42 9.72 -9.13 -12.10
N PHE A 43 8.70 -8.42 -11.62
CA PHE A 43 8.33 -7.12 -12.16
C PHE A 43 9.00 -5.95 -11.45
N PHE A 44 9.86 -6.23 -10.46
CA PHE A 44 10.47 -5.19 -9.64
C PHE A 44 11.97 -5.37 -9.55
N PHE A 45 12.71 -4.26 -9.43
CA PHE A 45 14.16 -4.27 -9.40
C PHE A 45 14.75 -4.68 -8.05
N GLU A 46 13.98 -4.52 -6.98
CA GLU A 46 14.40 -4.85 -5.63
C GLU A 46 13.25 -5.44 -4.85
N ASP A 47 13.56 -6.13 -3.76
CA ASP A 47 12.53 -6.62 -2.86
C ASP A 47 11.81 -5.46 -2.20
N ILE A 48 10.49 -5.54 -2.21
CA ILE A 48 9.62 -4.51 -1.67
C ILE A 48 8.81 -5.12 -0.54
N GLU A 49 8.76 -4.43 0.59
CA GLU A 49 7.93 -4.83 1.71
C GLU A 49 7.33 -3.59 2.36
N ILE A 50 6.01 -3.54 2.42
CA ILE A 50 5.25 -2.44 3.00
C ILE A 50 4.35 -3.04 4.07
N GLU A 51 4.47 -2.56 5.31
CA GLU A 51 3.62 -3.00 6.40
C GLU A 51 2.46 -2.03 6.56
N PHE A 52 1.25 -2.58 6.60
CA PHE A 52 0.01 -1.84 6.84
C PHE A 52 -0.43 -2.17 8.25
N THR A 53 -0.63 -1.15 9.08
CA THR A 53 -1.07 -1.31 10.47
C THR A 53 -2.27 -0.41 10.72
N GLU A 54 -3.33 -0.97 11.32
CA GLU A 54 -4.49 -0.18 11.70
C GLU A 54 -4.30 0.42 13.08
N GLU A 55 -4.60 1.70 13.19
CA GLU A 55 -4.61 2.41 14.46
C GLU A 55 -5.71 3.47 14.42
N ASN A 56 -6.63 3.41 15.38
CA ASN A 56 -7.75 4.36 15.48
C ASN A 56 -8.57 4.49 14.18
N ASN A 57 -8.90 3.36 13.57
CA ASN A 57 -9.65 3.28 12.32
C ASN A 57 -8.95 3.92 11.13
N GLN A 58 -7.64 4.08 11.23
CA GLN A 58 -6.81 4.58 10.14
C GLN A 58 -5.70 3.58 9.84
N TRP A 59 -5.45 3.35 8.59
CA TRP A 59 -4.34 2.50 8.16
C TRP A 59 -3.11 3.36 7.93
N ASN A 60 -2.01 2.96 8.58
CA ASN A 60 -0.70 3.55 8.42
C ASN A 60 0.17 2.60 7.63
N ILE A 61 1.05 3.12 6.80
CA ILE A 61 1.98 2.31 6.03
C ILE A 61 3.41 2.67 6.38
N ASP A 62 4.25 1.64 6.48
CA ASP A 62 5.68 1.73 6.75
C ASP A 62 6.41 0.91 5.71
N CYS A 63 7.56 1.37 5.26
CA CYS A 63 8.32 0.66 4.23
C CYS A 63 9.74 0.31 4.68
N SER A 64 10.30 -0.68 3.98
CA SER A 64 11.70 -1.06 4.12
C SER A 64 12.63 0.00 3.49
N ASP A 65 13.94 -0.12 3.77
CA ASP A 65 14.93 0.87 3.33
C ASP A 65 15.16 0.91 1.83
N SER A 66 14.73 -0.11 1.10
CA SER A 66 14.91 -0.17 -0.36
C SER A 66 13.97 0.77 -1.11
N ILE A 67 12.94 1.27 -0.46
CA ILE A 67 11.91 2.12 -1.05
C ILE A 67 11.58 3.29 -0.14
N TYR A 68 10.86 4.27 -0.68
CA TYR A 68 10.26 5.34 0.09
C TYR A 68 8.91 5.73 -0.54
N PHE A 69 8.09 6.43 0.24
CA PHE A 69 6.81 6.94 -0.22
C PHE A 69 6.92 8.41 -0.60
N ARG A 70 6.13 8.79 -1.60
CA ARG A 70 5.97 10.19 -1.98
C ARG A 70 4.47 10.47 -2.13
N LYS A 71 4.00 11.44 -1.37
CA LYS A 71 2.58 11.80 -1.31
C LYS A 71 2.43 13.28 -1.64
N GLY A 72 2.20 13.57 -2.90
CA GLY A 72 1.91 14.92 -3.38
C GLY A 72 3.11 15.87 -3.50
N ASP A 73 3.98 15.93 -2.51
CA ASP A 73 5.16 16.77 -2.52
C ASP A 73 6.42 15.96 -2.81
N MET A 74 7.57 16.61 -2.79
CA MET A 74 8.84 15.99 -3.15
C MET A 74 9.57 15.33 -1.99
N ARG A 75 8.96 15.27 -0.83
CA ARG A 75 9.58 14.67 0.36
C ARG A 75 9.58 13.15 0.28
N ARG A 76 10.65 12.57 0.80
CA ARG A 76 10.72 11.14 1.04
C ARG A 76 10.06 10.83 2.38
N LEU A 77 9.08 9.93 2.35
CA LEU A 77 8.41 9.47 3.56
C LEU A 77 8.66 7.97 3.70
N TYR A 78 8.94 7.53 4.91
CA TYR A 78 9.11 6.10 5.19
C TYR A 78 7.93 5.55 5.97
N SER A 79 7.06 6.43 6.42
CA SER A 79 5.84 6.11 7.14
C SER A 79 4.82 7.21 6.87
N THR A 80 3.57 6.84 6.65
CA THR A 80 2.49 7.83 6.48
C THR A 80 1.14 7.18 6.77
N GLY A 81 0.20 8.00 7.23
CA GLY A 81 -1.20 7.59 7.30
C GLY A 81 -1.85 7.61 5.92
N THR A 82 -2.93 6.89 5.78
CA THR A 82 -3.67 6.80 4.51
C THR A 82 -5.13 7.16 4.72
N GLY A 83 -5.76 7.68 3.68
CA GLY A 83 -7.17 8.01 3.69
C GLY A 83 -7.81 7.69 2.36
N HIS A 84 -9.13 7.78 2.31
CA HIS A 84 -9.88 7.53 1.09
C HIS A 84 -9.43 8.48 -0.02
N GLY A 85 -9.15 7.92 -1.19
CA GLY A 85 -8.72 8.68 -2.35
C GLY A 85 -7.24 9.03 -2.39
N ASP A 86 -6.47 8.66 -1.37
CA ASP A 86 -5.04 8.94 -1.37
C ASP A 86 -4.32 8.16 -2.47
N ILE A 87 -3.39 8.84 -3.12
CA ILE A 87 -2.49 8.26 -4.11
C ILE A 87 -1.07 8.48 -3.63
N ILE A 88 -0.36 7.37 -3.42
CA ILE A 88 0.98 7.39 -2.87
C ILE A 88 1.92 6.70 -3.85
N SER A 89 2.97 7.39 -4.26
CA SER A 89 4.00 6.79 -5.11
C SER A 89 4.99 6.03 -4.25
N VAL A 90 5.32 4.81 -4.67
CA VAL A 90 6.36 3.99 -4.05
C VAL A 90 7.58 4.03 -4.98
N CYS A 91 8.68 4.55 -4.48
CA CYS A 91 9.87 4.81 -5.29
C CYS A 91 11.07 4.03 -4.73
N TYR A 92 11.97 3.63 -5.63
CA TYR A 92 13.22 2.98 -5.22
C TYR A 92 14.15 4.00 -4.59
N SER A 93 14.72 3.67 -3.44
CA SER A 93 15.59 4.58 -2.68
C SER A 93 16.87 4.96 -3.44
N ASN A 94 17.43 4.03 -4.21
CA ASN A 94 18.70 4.23 -4.89
C ASN A 94 18.59 5.00 -6.19
N THR A 95 17.46 4.95 -6.88
CA THR A 95 17.27 5.63 -8.17
C THR A 95 16.27 6.78 -8.14
N GLY A 96 15.33 6.74 -7.20
CA GLY A 96 14.20 7.67 -7.18
C GLY A 96 13.11 7.35 -8.19
N ASN A 97 13.27 6.28 -8.96
CA ASN A 97 12.25 5.88 -9.93
C ASN A 97 11.04 5.27 -9.23
N GLU A 98 9.87 5.57 -9.76
CA GLU A 98 8.63 5.01 -9.22
C GLU A 98 8.51 3.53 -9.57
N ALA A 99 8.28 2.70 -8.54
CA ALA A 99 7.99 1.29 -8.74
C ALA A 99 6.51 1.09 -9.10
N PHE A 100 5.62 1.74 -8.35
CA PHE A 100 4.18 1.70 -8.58
C PHE A 100 3.50 2.78 -7.75
N GLU A 101 2.20 2.97 -8.02
CA GLU A 101 1.33 3.79 -7.19
C GLU A 101 0.47 2.91 -6.30
N LEU A 102 0.25 3.38 -5.08
CA LEU A 102 -0.77 2.84 -4.19
C LEU A 102 -1.96 3.79 -4.17
N ARG A 103 -3.14 3.25 -4.37
CA ARG A 103 -4.39 3.99 -4.26
C ARG A 103 -5.24 3.36 -3.18
N PHE A 104 -5.82 4.18 -2.33
CA PHE A 104 -6.60 3.73 -1.18
C PHE A 104 -8.05 4.11 -1.35
N LEU A 105 -8.92 3.11 -1.26
CA LEU A 105 -10.36 3.29 -1.30
C LEU A 105 -10.96 2.75 -0.02
N ILE A 106 -11.70 3.61 0.67
CA ILE A 106 -12.39 3.24 1.89
C ILE A 106 -13.88 3.35 1.61
N GLU A 107 -14.56 2.21 1.59
CA GLU A 107 -15.98 2.16 1.31
C GLU A 107 -16.74 1.82 2.58
N ASP A 108 -17.82 2.56 2.83
CA ASP A 108 -18.73 2.26 3.90
C ASP A 108 -19.63 1.11 3.45
N ARG A 109 -19.49 -0.05 4.09
CA ARG A 109 -20.39 -1.15 3.86
C ARG A 109 -21.64 -0.94 4.69
N LYS A 110 -22.58 -0.24 4.12
CA LYS A 110 -23.93 -0.27 4.68
C LYS A 110 -24.47 -1.68 4.50
N SER A 111 -24.88 -2.28 5.59
CA SER A 111 -25.60 -3.55 5.50
C SER A 111 -26.79 -3.32 4.60
N VAL A 112 -26.78 -3.97 3.46
CA VAL A 112 -27.93 -3.99 2.58
C VAL A 112 -28.90 -4.99 3.18
N VAL A 113 -30.01 -4.49 3.56
CA VAL A 113 -31.12 -5.34 4.03
C VAL A 113 -31.82 -5.91 2.82
#